data_f4efeefb8b3d73076b1f2f2e29a4a95a
#
_entry.id   f4efeefb8b3d73076b1f2f2e29a4a95a
#
_cell.length_a   1.000
_cell.length_b   1.000
_cell.length_c   1.000
_cell.angle_alpha   90.00
_cell.angle_beta   90.00
_cell.angle_gamma   90.00
#
_symmetry.space_group_name_H-M   'P 1'
#
loop_
_entity.id
_entity.type
_entity.pdbx_description
1 polymer ?
#
loop_
_entity_poly.entity_id
_entity_poly.type
_entity_poly.pdbx_seq_one_letter_code
_entity_poly.pdbx_strand_id
1 'polypeptide(L)'
;MRSTQNIKGWTTALAVIVTVSAVIPVMGAQASHQRNLLKWSETAAAFRAADIETVDFLDFTTPRLRDAADIRPLSPIRAEHRRWAKNRDAERQCLAEAVYYEARSETRSGQLAVADVVKNRVKSKHYPNTICGVVYQGADRPFACQFSFACDGSTDQAPTDPAWQRSQDIAQLSLTGFVADLTKNSTHYHTVEVNPAWADTLEFQTQIGFHKFYRPSWREQKPSSVGVAVAPPP
;
A
#
# COMPACT_ATOMS: atom_id res chain seq x y z
N MET A 1 51.22 -30.89 -40.47
CA MET A 1 50.56 -31.42 -39.27
C MET A 1 50.93 -30.54 -38.09
N ARG A 2 50.21 -29.47 -37.90
CA ARG A 2 50.32 -28.55 -36.73
C ARG A 2 48.93 -28.11 -36.34
N SER A 3 48.61 -28.12 -35.04
CA SER A 3 47.51 -27.35 -34.44
C SER A 3 46.18 -28.03 -34.14
N THR A 4 46.13 -29.26 -33.69
CA THR A 4 44.91 -29.78 -33.02
C THR A 4 45.05 -29.92 -31.50
N GLN A 5 46.25 -29.79 -30.93
CA GLN A 5 46.51 -29.93 -29.50
C GLN A 5 46.18 -28.63 -28.71
N ASN A 6 46.27 -27.43 -29.35
CA ASN A 6 46.02 -26.17 -28.66
C ASN A 6 44.54 -25.88 -28.42
N ILE A 7 43.63 -26.38 -29.27
CA ILE A 7 42.20 -26.13 -29.13
C ILE A 7 41.60 -26.86 -27.91
N LYS A 8 42.08 -28.10 -27.62
CA LYS A 8 41.61 -28.88 -26.47
C LYS A 8 41.99 -28.24 -25.13
N GLY A 9 43.19 -27.62 -25.07
CA GLY A 9 43.65 -26.93 -23.86
C GLY A 9 42.84 -25.65 -23.56
N TRP A 10 42.44 -24.92 -24.60
CA TRP A 10 41.65 -23.68 -24.45
C TRP A 10 40.21 -23.98 -24.09
N THR A 11 39.59 -25.04 -24.62
CA THR A 11 38.20 -25.41 -24.27
C THR A 11 38.10 -25.91 -22.84
N THR A 12 39.09 -26.63 -22.32
CA THR A 12 39.11 -27.05 -20.90
C THR A 12 39.37 -25.87 -19.96
N ALA A 13 40.26 -24.93 -20.31
CA ALA A 13 40.51 -23.72 -19.52
C ALA A 13 39.26 -22.81 -19.47
N LEU A 14 38.58 -22.59 -20.59
CA LEU A 14 37.32 -21.82 -20.63
C LEU A 14 36.20 -22.50 -19.83
N ALA A 15 36.04 -23.81 -19.93
CA ALA A 15 35.07 -24.57 -19.15
C ALA A 15 35.30 -24.45 -17.65
N VAL A 16 36.57 -24.53 -17.20
CA VAL A 16 36.91 -24.34 -15.78
C VAL A 16 36.66 -22.91 -15.31
N ILE A 17 36.99 -21.89 -16.11
CA ILE A 17 36.72 -20.49 -15.77
C ILE A 17 35.24 -20.23 -15.65
N VAL A 18 34.40 -20.70 -16.58
CA VAL A 18 32.96 -20.53 -16.54
C VAL A 18 32.33 -21.24 -15.35
N THR A 19 32.78 -22.46 -15.02
CA THR A 19 32.24 -23.17 -13.86
C THR A 19 32.64 -22.52 -12.55
N VAL A 20 33.90 -22.06 -12.43
CA VAL A 20 34.37 -21.34 -11.24
C VAL A 20 33.64 -20.01 -11.06
N SER A 21 33.43 -19.26 -12.16
CA SER A 21 32.71 -17.97 -12.11
C SER A 21 31.23 -18.12 -11.78
N ALA A 22 30.60 -19.25 -12.09
CA ALA A 22 29.20 -19.51 -11.76
C ALA A 22 29.02 -20.10 -10.34
N VAL A 23 29.96 -20.92 -9.88
CA VAL A 23 29.87 -21.61 -8.58
C VAL A 23 30.21 -20.68 -7.41
N ILE A 24 31.19 -19.80 -7.56
CA ILE A 24 31.61 -18.89 -6.48
C ILE A 24 30.45 -17.96 -6.01
N PRO A 25 29.67 -17.29 -6.88
CA PRO A 25 28.55 -16.46 -6.44
C PRO A 25 27.46 -17.27 -5.72
N VAL A 26 27.16 -18.48 -6.20
CA VAL A 26 26.16 -19.37 -5.59
C VAL A 26 26.59 -19.82 -4.20
N MET A 27 27.86 -20.24 -4.05
CA MET A 27 28.41 -20.63 -2.75
C MET A 27 28.50 -19.43 -1.79
N GLY A 28 28.79 -18.22 -2.29
CA GLY A 28 28.80 -17.00 -1.51
C GLY A 28 27.41 -16.62 -1.00
N ALA A 29 26.39 -16.74 -1.84
CA ALA A 29 25.00 -16.49 -1.48
C ALA A 29 24.48 -17.53 -0.45
N GLN A 30 24.80 -18.80 -0.62
CA GLN A 30 24.46 -19.85 0.35
C GLN A 30 25.16 -19.65 1.68
N ALA A 31 26.46 -19.30 1.67
CA ALA A 31 27.23 -19.04 2.90
C ALA A 31 26.71 -17.79 3.65
N SER A 32 26.24 -16.76 2.96
CA SER A 32 25.61 -15.59 3.59
C SER A 32 24.24 -15.94 4.18
N HIS A 33 23.46 -16.74 3.49
CA HIS A 33 22.17 -17.23 3.99
C HIS A 33 22.31 -18.09 5.23
N GLN A 34 23.26 -19.06 5.22
CA GLN A 34 23.55 -19.88 6.39
C GLN A 34 24.04 -19.05 7.58
N ARG A 35 24.92 -18.07 7.36
CA ARG A 35 25.36 -17.16 8.44
C ARG A 35 24.21 -16.37 9.05
N ASN A 36 23.27 -15.92 8.22
CA ASN A 36 22.08 -15.23 8.71
C ASN A 36 21.18 -16.16 9.52
N LEU A 37 20.97 -17.40 9.06
CA LEU A 37 20.17 -18.40 9.80
C LEU A 37 20.82 -18.74 11.15
N LEU A 38 22.14 -18.92 11.20
CA LEU A 38 22.88 -19.15 12.45
C LEU A 38 22.74 -17.96 13.40
N LYS A 39 22.88 -16.74 12.90
CA LYS A 39 22.71 -15.53 13.71
C LYS A 39 21.29 -15.41 14.29
N TRP A 40 20.27 -15.72 13.49
CA TRP A 40 18.89 -15.75 13.97
C TRP A 40 18.64 -16.88 14.97
N SER A 41 19.24 -18.07 14.78
CA SER A 41 19.14 -19.18 15.74
C SER A 41 19.82 -18.88 17.06
N GLU A 42 20.98 -18.20 17.03
CA GLU A 42 21.69 -17.74 18.23
C GLU A 42 20.86 -16.67 18.97
N THR A 43 20.29 -15.70 18.21
CA THR A 43 19.41 -14.68 18.80
C THR A 43 18.17 -15.33 19.42
N ALA A 44 17.53 -16.27 18.73
CA ALA A 44 16.38 -17.01 19.24
C ALA A 44 16.73 -17.91 20.42
N ALA A 45 17.96 -18.46 20.48
CA ALA A 45 18.46 -19.21 21.63
C ALA A 45 18.74 -18.30 22.80
N ALA A 46 19.31 -17.12 22.56
CA ALA A 46 19.51 -16.10 23.59
C ALA A 46 18.19 -15.61 24.18
N PHE A 47 17.16 -15.38 23.34
CA PHE A 47 15.81 -15.05 23.83
C PHE A 47 15.17 -16.19 24.65
N ARG A 48 15.39 -17.45 24.28
CA ARG A 48 14.92 -18.61 25.07
C ARG A 48 15.72 -18.82 26.33
N ALA A 49 17.04 -18.62 26.30
CA ALA A 49 17.91 -18.74 27.47
C ALA A 49 17.74 -17.57 28.45
N ALA A 50 17.22 -16.44 27.98
CA ALA A 50 16.83 -15.31 28.83
C ALA A 50 15.54 -15.57 29.62
N ASP A 51 15.15 -16.81 29.76
CA ASP A 51 14.11 -17.35 30.64
C ASP A 51 12.93 -16.36 30.83
N ILE A 52 12.28 -16.03 29.72
CA ILE A 52 11.15 -15.08 29.71
C ILE A 52 9.98 -15.63 30.54
N GLU A 53 9.99 -16.96 30.83
CA GLU A 53 9.05 -17.54 31.80
C GLU A 53 9.34 -17.16 33.24
N THR A 54 10.59 -16.76 33.57
CA THR A 54 10.96 -16.30 34.90
C THR A 54 11.16 -14.79 35.01
N VAL A 55 11.11 -14.06 33.91
CA VAL A 55 10.89 -12.63 33.98
C VAL A 55 9.42 -12.47 34.35
N ASP A 56 9.17 -12.66 35.66
CA ASP A 56 7.93 -12.19 36.28
C ASP A 56 7.70 -10.80 35.65
N PHE A 57 6.61 -10.64 34.90
CA PHE A 57 6.27 -9.35 34.28
C PHE A 57 6.27 -8.22 35.33
N LEU A 58 6.23 -8.61 36.58
CA LEU A 58 6.42 -7.77 37.79
C LEU A 58 7.91 -7.48 38.12
N ASP A 59 8.86 -8.31 37.64
CA ASP A 59 10.29 -8.06 37.84
C ASP A 59 10.88 -7.13 36.75
N PHE A 60 10.14 -6.87 35.67
CA PHE A 60 10.40 -5.74 34.78
C PHE A 60 10.10 -4.40 35.47
N THR A 61 9.47 -4.42 36.64
CA THR A 61 9.48 -3.28 37.51
C THR A 61 10.89 -3.11 38.06
N THR A 62 11.73 -2.40 37.27
CA THR A 62 12.99 -1.86 37.79
C THR A 62 12.72 -1.30 39.18
N PRO A 63 13.68 -1.31 40.10
CA PRO A 63 13.51 -0.71 41.44
C PRO A 63 12.88 0.68 41.42
N ARG A 64 13.01 1.42 40.28
CA ARG A 64 12.37 2.72 40.05
C ARG A 64 10.87 2.67 39.80
N LEU A 65 10.33 1.54 39.32
CA LEU A 65 8.88 1.36 39.12
C LEU A 65 8.18 0.76 40.31
N ARG A 66 8.93 0.33 41.34
CA ARG A 66 8.37 -0.16 42.63
C ARG A 66 7.82 0.96 43.48
N ASP A 67 8.31 2.16 43.30
CA ASP A 67 7.68 3.33 43.92
C ASP A 67 6.44 3.73 43.12
N ALA A 68 5.30 3.15 43.52
CA ALA A 68 4.00 3.45 42.92
C ALA A 68 3.65 4.95 42.90
N ALA A 69 4.40 5.75 43.68
CA ALA A 69 4.32 7.21 43.70
C ALA A 69 4.87 7.85 42.40
N ASP A 70 5.77 7.16 41.67
CA ASP A 70 6.35 7.68 40.44
C ASP A 70 5.59 7.25 39.18
N ILE A 71 4.68 6.29 39.29
CA ILE A 71 3.76 5.94 38.19
C ILE A 71 2.70 7.03 38.13
N ARG A 72 2.97 8.11 37.42
CA ARG A 72 1.89 9.00 37.01
C ARG A 72 0.84 8.15 36.29
N PRO A 73 -0.41 8.10 36.82
CA PRO A 73 -1.48 7.44 36.13
C PRO A 73 -1.50 8.01 34.71
N LEU A 74 -1.42 7.12 33.70
CA LEU A 74 -1.56 7.54 32.30
C LEU A 74 -2.81 8.42 32.25
N SER A 75 -2.61 9.67 31.86
CA SER A 75 -3.74 10.62 31.76
C SER A 75 -4.85 9.92 30.99
N PRO A 76 -6.09 9.92 31.49
CA PRO A 76 -7.18 9.23 30.80
C PRO A 76 -7.20 9.71 29.36
N ILE A 77 -7.26 8.77 28.43
CA ILE A 77 -7.29 9.07 26.98
C ILE A 77 -8.40 10.13 26.79
N ARG A 78 -8.01 11.32 26.39
CA ARG A 78 -8.94 12.45 26.22
C ARG A 78 -10.02 12.08 25.21
N ALA A 79 -11.22 12.62 25.39
CA ALA A 79 -12.35 12.38 24.49
C ALA A 79 -12.00 12.69 23.03
N GLU A 80 -11.15 13.70 22.79
CA GLU A 80 -10.62 14.06 21.48
C GLU A 80 -9.77 12.94 20.84
N HIS A 81 -8.88 12.29 21.61
CA HIS A 81 -8.07 11.17 21.12
C HIS A 81 -8.93 9.95 20.80
N ARG A 82 -9.97 9.67 21.58
CA ARG A 82 -10.93 8.60 21.27
C ARG A 82 -11.72 8.90 20.01
N ARG A 83 -12.14 10.15 19.81
CA ARG A 83 -12.84 10.58 18.59
C ARG A 83 -11.93 10.46 17.37
N TRP A 84 -10.69 10.93 17.49
CA TRP A 84 -9.69 10.80 16.43
C TRP A 84 -9.42 9.33 16.05
N ALA A 85 -9.24 8.44 17.04
CA ALA A 85 -9.04 7.02 16.80
C ALA A 85 -10.24 6.37 16.09
N LYS A 86 -11.47 6.69 16.50
CA LYS A 86 -12.69 6.20 15.84
C LYS A 86 -12.79 6.70 14.39
N ASN A 87 -12.47 7.96 14.14
CA ASN A 87 -12.49 8.51 12.78
C ASN A 87 -11.46 7.80 11.89
N ARG A 88 -10.26 7.56 12.39
CA ARG A 88 -9.23 6.82 11.63
C ARG A 88 -9.62 5.37 11.35
N ASP A 89 -10.28 4.72 12.27
CA ASP A 89 -10.77 3.36 12.06
C ASP A 89 -11.88 3.33 11.00
N ALA A 90 -12.81 4.28 11.02
CA ALA A 90 -13.82 4.41 9.99
C ALA A 90 -13.20 4.67 8.61
N GLU A 91 -12.23 5.58 8.49
CA GLU A 91 -11.52 5.85 7.24
C GLU A 91 -10.80 4.60 6.70
N ARG A 92 -10.17 3.83 7.59
CA ARG A 92 -9.52 2.55 7.24
C ARG A 92 -10.55 1.53 6.73
N GLN A 93 -11.70 1.44 7.38
CA GLN A 93 -12.80 0.56 7.00
C GLN A 93 -13.32 0.90 5.60
N CYS A 94 -13.64 2.16 5.34
CA CYS A 94 -14.07 2.60 4.02
C CYS A 94 -13.02 2.30 2.93
N LEU A 95 -11.72 2.49 3.22
CA LEU A 95 -10.67 2.16 2.27
C LEU A 95 -10.58 0.66 2.00
N ALA A 96 -10.76 -0.18 3.04
CA ALA A 96 -10.77 -1.63 2.91
C ALA A 96 -11.95 -2.10 2.04
N GLU A 97 -13.11 -1.49 2.17
CA GLU A 97 -14.28 -1.77 1.34
C GLU A 97 -14.00 -1.43 -0.13
N ALA A 98 -13.44 -0.27 -0.42
CA ALA A 98 -13.05 0.09 -1.78
C ALA A 98 -12.06 -0.94 -2.37
N VAL A 99 -11.03 -1.32 -1.63
CA VAL A 99 -10.05 -2.34 -2.07
C VAL A 99 -10.73 -3.70 -2.27
N TYR A 100 -11.62 -4.09 -1.38
CA TYR A 100 -12.30 -5.39 -1.45
C TYR A 100 -13.21 -5.48 -2.68
N TYR A 101 -14.12 -4.55 -2.84
CA TYR A 101 -15.11 -4.64 -3.91
C TYR A 101 -14.50 -4.38 -5.29
N GLU A 102 -13.52 -3.52 -5.39
CA GLU A 102 -12.90 -3.14 -6.66
C GLU A 102 -11.70 -4.01 -7.06
N ALA A 103 -10.98 -4.59 -6.09
CA ALA A 103 -9.68 -5.19 -6.36
C ALA A 103 -9.38 -6.48 -5.59
N ARG A 104 -10.37 -7.18 -4.99
CA ARG A 104 -10.11 -8.39 -4.18
C ARG A 104 -9.39 -9.51 -4.93
N SER A 105 -9.56 -9.60 -6.25
CA SER A 105 -8.92 -10.58 -7.14
C SER A 105 -7.58 -10.11 -7.70
N GLU A 106 -7.22 -8.86 -7.49
CA GLU A 106 -5.97 -8.28 -7.95
C GLU A 106 -4.76 -8.74 -7.13
N THR A 107 -3.58 -8.55 -7.73
CA THR A 107 -2.32 -8.65 -7.01
C THR A 107 -2.24 -7.61 -5.89
N ARG A 108 -1.33 -7.80 -4.93
CA ARG A 108 -1.07 -6.80 -3.88
C ARG A 108 -0.81 -5.38 -4.45
N SER A 109 -0.07 -5.29 -5.56
CA SER A 109 0.22 -4.01 -6.22
C SER A 109 -1.05 -3.40 -6.82
N GLY A 110 -1.93 -4.20 -7.42
CA GLY A 110 -3.22 -3.73 -7.95
C GLY A 110 -4.14 -3.23 -6.83
N GLN A 111 -4.20 -3.94 -5.71
CA GLN A 111 -4.96 -3.52 -4.53
C GLN A 111 -4.44 -2.19 -3.94
N LEU A 112 -3.12 -2.05 -3.81
CA LEU A 112 -2.49 -0.79 -3.38
C LEU A 112 -2.74 0.35 -4.36
N ALA A 113 -2.78 0.07 -5.67
CA ALA A 113 -3.06 1.08 -6.68
C ALA A 113 -4.50 1.61 -6.59
N VAL A 114 -5.50 0.76 -6.32
CA VAL A 114 -6.88 1.20 -6.06
C VAL A 114 -6.95 2.06 -4.80
N ALA A 115 -6.30 1.63 -3.71
CA ALA A 115 -6.20 2.43 -2.48
C ALA A 115 -5.52 3.79 -2.72
N ASP A 116 -4.52 3.82 -3.59
CA ASP A 116 -3.80 5.05 -3.95
C ASP A 116 -4.69 6.04 -4.70
N VAL A 117 -5.53 5.57 -5.63
CA VAL A 117 -6.53 6.43 -6.30
C VAL A 117 -7.48 7.06 -5.30
N VAL A 118 -8.00 6.31 -4.32
CA VAL A 118 -8.86 6.87 -3.28
C VAL A 118 -8.14 7.98 -2.51
N LYS A 119 -6.88 7.76 -2.11
CA LYS A 119 -6.08 8.79 -1.43
C LYS A 119 -5.77 10.00 -2.32
N ASN A 120 -5.56 9.79 -3.61
CA ASN A 120 -5.34 10.89 -4.56
C ASN A 120 -6.59 11.73 -4.74
N ARG A 121 -7.77 11.11 -4.76
CA ARG A 121 -9.05 11.83 -4.73
C ARG A 121 -9.19 12.67 -3.47
N VAL A 122 -8.90 12.13 -2.29
CA VAL A 122 -8.93 12.88 -1.01
C VAL A 122 -8.03 14.12 -1.04
N LYS A 123 -6.86 14.04 -1.71
CA LYS A 123 -5.94 15.18 -1.87
C LYS A 123 -6.41 16.21 -2.89
N SER A 124 -7.32 15.83 -3.79
CA SER A 124 -7.80 16.68 -4.87
C SER A 124 -8.98 17.54 -4.41
N LYS A 125 -8.94 18.83 -4.72
CA LYS A 125 -10.04 19.78 -4.43
C LYS A 125 -11.37 19.45 -5.13
N HIS A 126 -11.37 18.51 -6.07
CA HIS A 126 -12.55 18.10 -6.84
C HIS A 126 -13.34 16.96 -6.20
N TYR A 127 -12.84 16.41 -5.10
CA TYR A 127 -13.43 15.30 -4.38
C TYR A 127 -13.59 15.62 -2.90
N PRO A 128 -14.38 14.84 -2.17
CA PRO A 128 -14.45 14.95 -0.71
C PRO A 128 -13.07 14.80 -0.07
N ASN A 129 -12.84 15.48 1.04
CA ASN A 129 -11.55 15.51 1.75
C ASN A 129 -11.37 14.41 2.79
N THR A 130 -12.21 13.37 2.74
CA THR A 130 -12.13 12.18 3.59
C THR A 130 -12.26 10.92 2.74
N ILE A 131 -11.70 9.81 3.21
CA ILE A 131 -11.76 8.54 2.48
C ILE A 131 -13.20 8.05 2.39
N CYS A 132 -13.93 8.02 3.52
CA CYS A 132 -15.33 7.63 3.50
C CYS A 132 -16.17 8.55 2.61
N GLY A 133 -15.87 9.85 2.61
CA GLY A 133 -16.53 10.81 1.72
C GLY A 133 -16.28 10.51 0.24
N VAL A 134 -15.08 10.08 -0.14
CA VAL A 134 -14.76 9.67 -1.51
C VAL A 134 -15.41 8.34 -1.86
N VAL A 135 -15.35 7.35 -0.96
CA VAL A 135 -15.86 6.00 -1.21
C VAL A 135 -17.39 6.01 -1.34
N TYR A 136 -18.06 6.73 -0.49
CA TYR A 136 -19.53 6.84 -0.49
C TYR A 136 -20.06 8.08 -1.20
N GLN A 137 -19.24 8.72 -2.04
CA GLN A 137 -19.69 9.89 -2.82
C GLN A 137 -20.87 9.54 -3.72
N GLY A 138 -21.96 10.27 -3.55
CA GLY A 138 -23.19 10.08 -4.33
C GLY A 138 -24.12 8.99 -3.82
N ALA A 139 -23.80 8.30 -2.72
CA ALA A 139 -24.64 7.25 -2.14
C ALA A 139 -26.01 7.76 -1.63
N ASP A 140 -26.15 9.05 -1.45
CA ASP A 140 -27.40 9.74 -1.10
C ASP A 140 -28.35 9.96 -2.29
N ARG A 141 -27.93 9.63 -3.52
CA ARG A 141 -28.68 9.88 -4.75
C ARG A 141 -28.77 8.61 -5.60
N PRO A 142 -29.93 8.27 -6.16
CA PRO A 142 -30.06 7.11 -7.04
C PRO A 142 -29.09 7.17 -8.22
N PHE A 143 -28.40 6.09 -8.50
CA PHE A 143 -27.49 5.91 -9.65
C PHE A 143 -26.33 6.91 -9.74
N ALA A 144 -25.96 7.58 -8.63
CA ALA A 144 -24.89 8.58 -8.61
C ALA A 144 -23.65 8.15 -7.81
N CYS A 145 -23.56 6.88 -7.40
CA CYS A 145 -22.45 6.37 -6.62
C CYS A 145 -21.14 6.40 -7.39
N GLN A 146 -20.10 6.89 -6.76
CA GLN A 146 -18.74 6.87 -7.31
C GLN A 146 -18.22 5.43 -7.44
N PHE A 147 -18.60 4.57 -6.49
CA PHE A 147 -18.36 3.13 -6.49
C PHE A 147 -19.69 2.39 -6.45
N SER A 148 -19.89 1.40 -7.32
CA SER A 148 -21.17 0.69 -7.46
C SER A 148 -21.62 0.03 -6.18
N PHE A 149 -20.69 -0.60 -5.46
CA PHE A 149 -20.97 -1.31 -4.21
C PHE A 149 -21.56 -0.40 -3.10
N ALA A 150 -21.35 0.91 -3.19
CA ALA A 150 -21.91 1.87 -2.23
C ALA A 150 -23.43 2.08 -2.40
N CYS A 151 -24.03 1.58 -3.51
CA CYS A 151 -25.45 1.76 -3.84
C CYS A 151 -26.20 0.45 -4.15
N ASP A 152 -25.52 -0.66 -4.31
CA ASP A 152 -26.13 -1.92 -4.76
C ASP A 152 -26.49 -2.90 -3.62
N GLY A 153 -26.28 -2.49 -2.36
CA GLY A 153 -26.53 -3.29 -1.18
C GLY A 153 -25.38 -4.26 -0.83
N SER A 154 -24.29 -4.25 -1.57
CA SER A 154 -23.11 -5.08 -1.31
C SER A 154 -22.52 -4.87 0.09
N THR A 155 -22.71 -3.69 0.68
CA THR A 155 -22.19 -3.31 2.00
C THR A 155 -23.12 -3.58 3.16
N ASP A 156 -24.34 -4.11 2.91
CA ASP A 156 -25.32 -4.41 3.97
C ASP A 156 -24.82 -5.48 4.95
N GLN A 157 -23.91 -6.33 4.49
CA GLN A 157 -23.23 -7.31 5.33
C GLN A 157 -21.71 -7.19 5.15
N ALA A 158 -20.98 -7.09 6.26
CA ALA A 158 -19.53 -7.06 6.22
C ALA A 158 -18.98 -8.38 5.66
N PRO A 159 -18.03 -8.34 4.72
CA PRO A 159 -17.38 -9.55 4.20
C PRO A 159 -16.63 -10.29 5.31
N THR A 160 -16.59 -11.63 5.24
CA THR A 160 -15.94 -12.48 6.25
C THR A 160 -14.85 -13.39 5.67
N ASP A 161 -14.64 -13.33 4.36
CA ASP A 161 -13.69 -14.18 3.66
C ASP A 161 -12.22 -13.71 3.79
N PRO A 162 -11.24 -14.55 3.42
CA PRO A 162 -9.81 -14.17 3.49
C PRO A 162 -9.42 -12.97 2.61
N ALA A 163 -10.20 -12.65 1.56
CA ALA A 163 -9.93 -11.47 0.74
C ALA A 163 -10.24 -10.18 1.50
N TRP A 164 -11.26 -10.23 2.36
CA TRP A 164 -11.57 -9.12 3.24
C TRP A 164 -10.42 -8.78 4.19
N GLN A 165 -9.84 -9.79 4.85
CA GLN A 165 -8.68 -9.58 5.71
C GLN A 165 -7.51 -8.97 4.94
N ARG A 166 -7.22 -9.47 3.73
CA ARG A 166 -6.16 -8.87 2.88
C ARG A 166 -6.47 -7.41 2.54
N SER A 167 -7.73 -7.09 2.25
CA SER A 167 -8.14 -5.71 1.93
C SER A 167 -7.96 -4.77 3.14
N GLN A 168 -8.24 -5.25 4.35
CA GLN A 168 -7.97 -4.51 5.59
C GLN A 168 -6.46 -4.26 5.79
N ASP A 169 -5.62 -5.27 5.53
CA ASP A 169 -4.16 -5.14 5.62
C ASP A 169 -3.61 -4.14 4.59
N ILE A 170 -4.15 -4.15 3.36
CA ILE A 170 -3.82 -3.18 2.31
C ILE A 170 -4.22 -1.76 2.72
N ALA A 171 -5.44 -1.59 3.23
CA ALA A 171 -5.92 -0.30 3.72
C ALA A 171 -5.04 0.23 4.85
N GLN A 172 -4.74 -0.62 5.84
CA GLN A 172 -3.84 -0.26 6.95
C GLN A 172 -2.47 0.17 6.42
N LEU A 173 -1.85 -0.64 5.56
CA LEU A 173 -0.54 -0.33 4.98
C LEU A 173 -0.56 0.98 4.18
N SER A 174 -1.61 1.19 3.38
CA SER A 174 -1.76 2.39 2.55
C SER A 174 -1.85 3.68 3.38
N LEU A 175 -2.39 3.59 4.60
CA LEU A 175 -2.55 4.72 5.53
C LEU A 175 -1.30 5.02 6.37
N THR A 176 -0.27 4.16 6.34
CA THR A 176 0.99 4.41 7.06
C THR A 176 1.81 5.55 6.45
N GLY A 177 1.57 5.89 5.19
CA GLY A 177 2.37 6.86 4.43
C GLY A 177 3.69 6.30 3.86
N PHE A 178 4.02 5.04 4.12
CA PHE A 178 5.24 4.40 3.60
C PHE A 178 5.07 3.80 2.19
N VAL A 179 3.85 3.76 1.66
CA VAL A 179 3.59 3.29 0.30
C VAL A 179 3.82 4.45 -0.68
N ALA A 180 4.71 4.23 -1.65
CA ALA A 180 4.94 5.19 -2.72
C ALA A 180 3.67 5.40 -3.57
N ASP A 181 3.59 6.54 -4.25
CA ASP A 181 2.56 6.80 -5.27
C ASP A 181 2.77 5.86 -6.47
N LEU A 182 1.96 4.82 -6.54
CA LEU A 182 2.03 3.79 -7.59
C LEU A 182 1.35 4.26 -8.88
N THR A 183 0.37 5.13 -8.75
CA THR A 183 -0.54 5.52 -9.83
C THR A 183 -0.23 6.89 -10.43
N LYS A 184 0.86 7.55 -9.98
CA LYS A 184 1.31 8.86 -10.47
C LYS A 184 0.21 9.93 -10.35
N ASN A 185 -0.39 10.02 -9.17
CA ASN A 185 -1.50 10.92 -8.84
C ASN A 185 -2.78 10.68 -9.67
N SER A 186 -3.00 9.46 -10.16
CA SER A 186 -4.22 9.12 -10.87
C SER A 186 -5.44 9.21 -9.97
N THR A 187 -6.55 9.68 -10.55
CA THR A 187 -7.86 9.80 -9.89
C THR A 187 -8.93 8.98 -10.60
N HIS A 188 -8.61 8.40 -11.74
CA HIS A 188 -9.50 7.57 -12.56
C HIS A 188 -8.83 6.27 -12.91
N TYR A 189 -9.60 5.22 -13.04
CA TYR A 189 -9.16 3.92 -13.56
C TYR A 189 -10.32 3.17 -14.19
N HIS A 190 -10.00 2.21 -15.02
CA HIS A 190 -10.91 1.21 -15.54
C HIS A 190 -10.16 -0.10 -15.76
N THR A 191 -10.88 -1.22 -15.86
CA THR A 191 -10.26 -2.51 -16.20
C THR A 191 -9.84 -2.55 -17.66
N VAL A 192 -8.84 -3.37 -17.98
CA VAL A 192 -8.34 -3.51 -19.37
C VAL A 192 -9.39 -4.00 -20.36
N GLU A 193 -10.48 -4.61 -19.87
CA GLU A 193 -11.56 -5.18 -20.66
C GLU A 193 -12.54 -4.14 -21.20
N VAL A 194 -12.56 -2.93 -20.64
CA VAL A 194 -13.46 -1.85 -21.05
C VAL A 194 -12.66 -0.66 -21.56
N ASN A 195 -13.27 0.14 -22.44
CA ASN A 195 -12.72 1.40 -22.90
C ASN A 195 -13.79 2.50 -22.75
N PRO A 196 -13.91 3.13 -21.58
CA PRO A 196 -14.92 4.16 -21.36
C PRO A 196 -14.58 5.41 -22.18
N ALA A 197 -15.61 6.13 -22.65
CA ALA A 197 -15.44 7.30 -23.51
C ALA A 197 -14.59 8.43 -22.88
N TRP A 198 -14.50 8.50 -21.58
CA TRP A 198 -13.67 9.48 -20.89
C TRP A 198 -12.16 9.14 -20.92
N ALA A 199 -11.77 7.87 -21.19
CA ALA A 199 -10.37 7.47 -21.14
C ALA A 199 -9.49 8.26 -22.12
N ASP A 200 -10.00 8.55 -23.33
CA ASP A 200 -9.27 9.33 -24.33
C ASP A 200 -9.16 10.82 -23.98
N THR A 201 -9.94 11.30 -23.03
CA THR A 201 -9.91 12.71 -22.56
C THR A 201 -8.94 12.92 -21.39
N LEU A 202 -8.44 11.86 -20.77
CA LEU A 202 -7.54 11.89 -19.65
C LEU A 202 -6.12 11.42 -20.03
N GLU A 203 -5.15 11.83 -19.23
CA GLU A 203 -3.76 11.43 -19.41
C GLU A 203 -3.54 10.04 -18.80
N PHE A 204 -3.20 9.05 -19.66
CA PHE A 204 -2.81 7.72 -19.20
C PHE A 204 -1.50 7.79 -18.41
N GLN A 205 -1.45 7.16 -17.24
CA GLN A 205 -0.29 7.17 -16.36
C GLN A 205 0.44 5.84 -16.30
N THR A 206 -0.31 4.76 -16.07
CA THR A 206 0.25 3.42 -15.89
C THR A 206 -0.84 2.36 -15.98
N GLN A 207 -0.39 1.11 -16.15
CA GLN A 207 -1.22 -0.07 -15.95
C GLN A 207 -0.63 -0.92 -14.83
N ILE A 208 -1.46 -1.35 -13.89
CA ILE A 208 -1.08 -2.23 -12.79
C ILE A 208 -2.15 -3.30 -12.65
N GLY A 209 -1.76 -4.57 -12.82
CA GLY A 209 -2.71 -5.67 -12.89
C GLY A 209 -3.69 -5.49 -14.05
N PHE A 210 -4.95 -5.66 -13.77
CA PHE A 210 -6.04 -5.51 -14.75
C PHE A 210 -6.59 -4.08 -14.86
N HIS A 211 -5.97 -3.09 -14.20
CA HIS A 211 -6.42 -1.71 -14.21
C HIS A 211 -5.47 -0.76 -14.94
N LYS A 212 -6.04 0.12 -15.74
CA LYS A 212 -5.38 1.27 -16.36
C LYS A 212 -5.72 2.54 -15.57
N PHE A 213 -4.71 3.33 -15.24
CA PHE A 213 -4.82 4.51 -14.38
C PHE A 213 -4.60 5.80 -15.14
N TYR A 214 -5.43 6.80 -14.83
CA TYR A 214 -5.49 8.08 -15.55
C TYR A 214 -5.62 9.24 -14.58
N ARG A 215 -5.17 10.40 -15.02
CA ARG A 215 -5.43 11.68 -14.35
C ARG A 215 -5.89 12.75 -15.34
N PRO A 216 -6.60 13.79 -14.90
CA PRO A 216 -6.86 14.96 -15.74
C PRO A 216 -5.56 15.62 -16.18
N SER A 217 -5.47 16.03 -17.45
CA SER A 217 -4.37 16.84 -17.91
C SER A 217 -4.50 18.25 -17.30
N TRP A 218 -3.50 18.66 -16.53
CA TRP A 218 -3.49 19.99 -15.86
C TRP A 218 -3.52 21.18 -16.84
N ARG A 219 -3.40 20.92 -18.15
CA ARG A 219 -3.46 21.94 -19.21
C ARG A 219 -4.86 22.53 -19.40
N GLU A 220 -5.92 21.83 -19.03
CA GLU A 220 -7.32 22.31 -19.21
C GLU A 220 -7.84 23.18 -18.08
N GLN A 221 -7.09 23.39 -17.01
CA GLN A 221 -7.51 24.25 -15.91
C GLN A 221 -7.01 25.71 -16.01
N LYS A 222 -6.71 26.19 -17.20
CA LYS A 222 -6.67 27.63 -17.39
C LYS A 222 -8.13 28.09 -17.27
N PRO A 223 -8.51 28.91 -16.27
CA PRO A 223 -9.84 29.50 -16.27
C PRO A 223 -9.93 30.25 -17.58
N SER A 224 -10.89 29.87 -18.43
CA SER A 224 -11.34 30.74 -19.50
C SER A 224 -11.63 32.09 -18.85
N SER A 225 -10.86 33.08 -19.21
CA SER A 225 -11.15 34.47 -18.88
C SER A 225 -12.51 34.80 -19.49
N VAL A 226 -13.56 34.50 -18.75
CA VAL A 226 -14.86 35.10 -18.99
C VAL A 226 -14.65 36.59 -18.69
N GLY A 227 -14.42 37.36 -19.73
CA GLY A 227 -14.40 38.80 -19.65
C GLY A 227 -15.72 39.24 -19.03
N VAL A 228 -15.68 39.68 -17.81
CA VAL A 228 -16.73 40.46 -17.21
C VAL A 228 -16.75 41.76 -18.03
N ALA A 229 -17.68 41.82 -18.97
CA ALA A 229 -18.03 43.07 -19.62
C ALA A 229 -18.62 43.97 -18.52
N VAL A 230 -17.80 44.88 -18.00
CA VAL A 230 -18.25 45.99 -17.16
C VAL A 230 -19.07 46.90 -18.06
N ALA A 231 -20.39 46.90 -17.89
CA ALA A 231 -21.24 47.89 -18.51
C ALA A 231 -20.86 49.30 -17.96
N PRO A 232 -20.73 50.33 -18.81
CA PRO A 232 -20.48 51.69 -18.33
C PRO A 232 -21.65 52.20 -17.48
N PRO A 233 -21.37 53.00 -16.45
CA PRO A 233 -22.42 53.62 -15.60
C PRO A 233 -23.25 54.62 -16.40
N PRO A 234 -24.52 54.88 -15.98
CA PRO A 234 -25.46 55.77 -16.64
C PRO A 234 -25.02 57.23 -16.61
#